data_7ca0d6aeaaa32a876061494e565851f2
#
_entry.id   7ca0d6aeaaa32a876061494e565851f2
#
_cell.length_a   1.000
_cell.length_b   1.000
_cell.length_c   1.000
_cell.angle_alpha   90.00
_cell.angle_beta   90.00
_cell.angle_gamma   90.00
#
_symmetry.space_group_name_H-M   'P 1'
#
loop_
_entity.id
_entity.type
_entity.pdbx_description
1 polymer ?
#
loop_
_entity_poly.entity_id
_entity_poly.type
_entity_poly.pdbx_seq_one_letter_code
_entity_poly.pdbx_strand_id
1 'polypeptide(L)'
;ALDNINRLIAKPNQRNIRLIILGMFYSLLQAKGNIHLDKHARPLIIVEDPETRLHPIMLSIAWGLFSLFSLQRITTTNSGELLSLAPLEDLCRLVRNTNKVSAYRLNENDLSAEELRKISFHIRFNRPSALFARCWLLVEGETEIWLMNEFSRQCNYYFETEGIKVIAFAQSGLKPLLKFANKMGIEWHVLTDGDEAGRKYAATATHY
;
A
#
# COMPACT_ATOMS: atom_id res chain seq x y z
N ALA A 1 -28.63 -20.85 -13.73
CA ALA A 1 -27.31 -20.19 -13.68
C ALA A 1 -26.94 -19.77 -12.25
N LEU A 2 -27.81 -19.04 -11.52
CA LEU A 2 -27.59 -18.59 -10.13
C LEU A 2 -27.36 -19.74 -9.14
N ASP A 3 -28.10 -20.86 -9.26
CA ASP A 3 -27.93 -22.02 -8.38
C ASP A 3 -26.57 -22.71 -8.54
N ASN A 4 -26.01 -22.70 -9.75
CA ASN A 4 -24.67 -23.23 -9.99
C ASN A 4 -23.58 -22.32 -9.38
N ILE A 5 -23.77 -21.00 -9.42
CA ILE A 5 -22.88 -20.04 -8.78
C ILE A 5 -22.94 -20.20 -7.25
N ASN A 6 -24.14 -20.33 -6.68
CA ASN A 6 -24.33 -20.54 -5.25
C ASN A 6 -23.68 -21.86 -4.75
N ARG A 7 -23.78 -22.94 -5.54
CA ARG A 7 -23.08 -24.20 -5.23
C ARG A 7 -21.56 -24.09 -5.29
N LEU A 8 -21.01 -23.28 -6.20
CA LEU A 8 -19.59 -23.02 -6.30
C LEU A 8 -19.08 -22.16 -5.14
N ILE A 9 -19.90 -21.20 -4.68
CA ILE A 9 -19.59 -20.35 -3.50
C ILE A 9 -19.65 -21.15 -2.20
N ALA A 10 -20.59 -22.10 -2.07
CA ALA A 10 -20.76 -22.92 -0.87
C ALA A 10 -19.59 -23.88 -0.59
N LYS A 11 -18.76 -24.18 -1.57
CA LYS A 11 -17.52 -24.98 -1.41
C LYS A 11 -16.34 -24.22 -2.00
N PRO A 12 -15.81 -23.23 -1.27
CA PRO A 12 -14.71 -22.41 -1.78
C PRO A 12 -13.44 -23.25 -1.88
N ASN A 13 -13.07 -23.60 -3.10
CA ASN A 13 -11.72 -24.02 -3.41
C ASN A 13 -11.16 -23.07 -4.48
N GLN A 14 -9.84 -23.00 -4.59
CA GLN A 14 -9.18 -22.08 -5.52
C GLN A 14 -9.67 -22.22 -6.97
N ARG A 15 -10.02 -23.44 -7.39
CA ARG A 15 -10.51 -23.71 -8.74
C ARG A 15 -11.91 -23.13 -8.97
N ASN A 16 -12.79 -23.27 -7.98
CA ASN A 16 -14.17 -22.77 -8.08
C ASN A 16 -14.20 -21.23 -8.08
N ILE A 17 -13.35 -20.61 -7.26
CA ILE A 17 -13.23 -19.14 -7.21
C ILE A 17 -12.71 -18.60 -8.55
N ARG A 18 -11.72 -19.24 -9.16
CA ARG A 18 -11.23 -18.90 -10.51
C ARG A 18 -12.34 -18.98 -11.55
N LEU A 19 -13.15 -20.02 -11.52
CA LEU A 19 -14.27 -20.20 -12.44
C LEU A 19 -15.37 -19.15 -12.25
N ILE A 20 -15.64 -18.77 -10.99
CA ILE A 20 -16.62 -17.71 -10.68
C ILE A 20 -16.13 -16.36 -11.22
N ILE A 21 -14.90 -15.99 -10.96
CA ILE A 21 -14.34 -14.71 -11.42
C ILE A 21 -14.26 -14.68 -12.95
N LEU A 22 -13.83 -15.76 -13.60
CA LEU A 22 -13.83 -15.88 -15.04
C LEU A 22 -15.25 -15.81 -15.62
N GLY A 23 -16.23 -16.46 -14.98
CA GLY A 23 -17.64 -16.41 -15.38
C GLY A 23 -18.23 -15.02 -15.21
N MET A 24 -17.94 -14.33 -14.12
CA MET A 24 -18.34 -12.93 -13.90
C MET A 24 -17.72 -12.01 -14.95
N PHE A 25 -16.43 -12.16 -15.22
CA PHE A 25 -15.73 -11.37 -16.23
C PHE A 25 -16.27 -11.62 -17.64
N TYR A 26 -16.50 -12.88 -17.98
CA TYR A 26 -17.15 -13.26 -19.24
C TYR A 26 -18.55 -12.65 -19.36
N SER A 27 -19.36 -12.74 -18.30
CA SER A 27 -20.70 -12.14 -18.28
C SER A 27 -20.67 -10.62 -18.42
N LEU A 28 -19.67 -9.97 -17.83
CA LEU A 28 -19.47 -8.52 -17.92
C LEU A 28 -19.08 -8.10 -19.35
N LEU A 29 -18.24 -8.88 -20.02
CA LEU A 29 -17.88 -8.67 -21.41
C LEU A 29 -19.10 -8.89 -22.35
N GLN A 30 -19.92 -9.90 -22.08
CA GLN A 30 -21.14 -10.18 -22.83
C GLN A 30 -22.24 -9.12 -22.62
N ALA A 31 -22.35 -8.57 -21.40
CA ALA A 31 -23.35 -7.54 -21.07
C ALA A 31 -23.12 -6.20 -21.78
N LYS A 32 -21.92 -5.96 -22.29
CA LYS A 32 -21.60 -4.75 -23.07
C LYS A 32 -22.06 -4.77 -24.53
N GLY A 33 -22.69 -5.84 -24.97
CA GLY A 33 -23.28 -5.92 -26.32
C GLY A 33 -22.25 -6.03 -27.44
N ASN A 34 -22.75 -5.92 -28.70
CA ASN A 34 -21.97 -6.11 -29.94
C ASN A 34 -20.98 -4.98 -30.27
N ILE A 35 -20.31 -4.42 -29.29
CA ILE A 35 -19.18 -3.50 -29.54
C ILE A 35 -18.01 -4.35 -29.98
N HIS A 36 -17.75 -4.42 -31.28
CA HIS A 36 -16.52 -5.00 -31.79
C HIS A 36 -15.33 -4.16 -31.26
N LEU A 37 -14.61 -4.71 -30.26
CA LEU A 37 -13.34 -4.13 -29.84
C LEU A 37 -12.36 -4.24 -31.00
N ASP A 38 -11.66 -3.14 -31.32
CA ASP A 38 -10.55 -3.15 -32.25
C ASP A 38 -9.52 -4.22 -31.82
N LYS A 39 -8.91 -4.91 -32.79
CA LYS A 39 -7.88 -5.93 -32.54
C LYS A 39 -6.69 -5.40 -31.75
N HIS A 40 -6.46 -4.10 -31.76
CA HIS A 40 -5.41 -3.40 -31.04
C HIS A 40 -5.90 -2.73 -29.75
N ALA A 41 -7.18 -2.83 -29.43
CA ALA A 41 -7.72 -2.28 -28.19
C ALA A 41 -7.06 -2.96 -26.98
N ARG A 42 -6.54 -2.12 -26.07
CA ARG A 42 -6.02 -2.59 -24.79
C ARG A 42 -7.06 -2.28 -23.71
N PRO A 43 -7.77 -3.28 -23.21
CA PRO A 43 -8.79 -3.04 -22.19
C PRO A 43 -8.15 -2.56 -20.89
N LEU A 44 -8.81 -1.59 -20.26
CA LEU A 44 -8.47 -1.06 -18.95
C LEU A 44 -9.54 -1.52 -17.95
N ILE A 45 -9.10 -2.10 -16.84
CA ILE A 45 -9.98 -2.44 -15.72
C ILE A 45 -9.74 -1.42 -14.60
N ILE A 46 -10.82 -0.80 -14.14
CA ILE A 46 -10.83 0.06 -12.96
C ILE A 46 -11.56 -0.70 -11.86
N VAL A 47 -10.89 -0.89 -10.72
CA VAL A 47 -11.43 -1.56 -9.53
C VAL A 47 -11.42 -0.55 -8.40
N GLU A 48 -12.61 -0.22 -7.90
CA GLU A 48 -12.77 0.77 -6.85
C GLU A 48 -13.02 0.07 -5.50
N ASP A 49 -12.15 0.35 -4.52
CA ASP A 49 -12.22 -0.08 -3.12
C ASP A 49 -12.69 -1.53 -2.94
N PRO A 50 -11.99 -2.53 -3.53
CA PRO A 50 -12.43 -3.93 -3.53
C PRO A 50 -12.52 -4.53 -2.11
N GLU A 51 -11.79 -3.97 -1.15
CA GLU A 51 -11.82 -4.37 0.26
C GLU A 51 -13.14 -4.11 0.95
N THR A 52 -13.97 -3.21 0.46
CA THR A 52 -15.25 -2.86 1.12
C THR A 52 -16.24 -4.01 1.14
N ARG A 53 -16.09 -4.98 0.25
CA ARG A 53 -17.02 -6.11 0.07
C ARG A 53 -16.36 -7.48 0.13
N LEU A 54 -15.05 -7.54 0.26
CA LEU A 54 -14.31 -8.80 0.25
C LEU A 54 -13.60 -9.01 1.59
N HIS A 55 -13.75 -10.20 2.13
CA HIS A 55 -12.92 -10.63 3.25
C HIS A 55 -11.43 -10.63 2.83
N PRO A 56 -10.46 -10.28 3.71
CA PRO A 56 -9.03 -10.19 3.37
C PRO A 56 -8.47 -11.37 2.59
N ILE A 57 -8.81 -12.60 2.99
CA ILE A 57 -8.39 -13.81 2.26
C ILE A 57 -8.94 -13.82 0.82
N MET A 58 -10.19 -13.43 0.65
CA MET A 58 -10.83 -13.36 -0.67
C MET A 58 -10.24 -12.25 -1.53
N LEU A 59 -9.86 -11.13 -0.91
CA LEU A 59 -9.17 -10.02 -1.56
C LEU A 59 -7.82 -10.48 -2.11
N SER A 60 -7.03 -11.20 -1.32
CA SER A 60 -5.73 -11.76 -1.75
C SER A 60 -5.88 -12.74 -2.92
N ILE A 61 -6.90 -13.61 -2.86
CA ILE A 61 -7.20 -14.57 -3.95
C ILE A 61 -7.61 -13.81 -5.22
N ALA A 62 -8.52 -12.84 -5.10
CA ALA A 62 -8.99 -12.03 -6.22
C ALA A 62 -7.83 -11.25 -6.85
N TRP A 63 -6.96 -10.65 -6.03
CA TRP A 63 -5.76 -9.96 -6.50
C TRP A 63 -4.83 -10.86 -7.30
N GLY A 64 -4.55 -12.08 -6.80
CA GLY A 64 -3.75 -13.08 -7.51
C GLY A 64 -4.38 -13.50 -8.85
N LEU A 65 -5.71 -13.58 -8.92
CA LEU A 65 -6.42 -13.87 -10.17
C LEU A 65 -6.38 -12.72 -11.16
N PHE A 66 -6.57 -11.48 -10.70
CA PHE A 66 -6.43 -10.30 -11.54
C PHE A 66 -5.02 -10.15 -12.13
N SER A 67 -4.01 -10.62 -11.42
CA SER A 67 -2.61 -10.59 -11.90
C SER A 67 -2.35 -11.59 -13.05
N LEU A 68 -3.23 -12.57 -13.26
CA LEU A 68 -3.14 -13.49 -14.40
C LEU A 68 -3.63 -12.90 -15.72
N PHE A 69 -4.33 -11.77 -15.67
CA PHE A 69 -4.81 -11.10 -16.88
C PHE A 69 -3.78 -10.07 -17.34
N SER A 70 -3.37 -10.15 -18.61
CA SER A 70 -2.49 -9.17 -19.26
C SER A 70 -3.26 -7.89 -19.61
N LEU A 71 -3.96 -7.31 -18.64
CA LEU A 71 -4.77 -6.11 -18.79
C LEU A 71 -4.18 -4.95 -18.00
N GLN A 72 -4.33 -3.75 -18.52
CA GLN A 72 -4.04 -2.55 -17.74
C GLN A 72 -5.08 -2.44 -16.61
N ARG A 73 -4.61 -2.19 -15.40
CA ARG A 73 -5.45 -2.13 -14.21
C ARG A 73 -5.15 -0.88 -13.39
N ILE A 74 -6.21 -0.22 -12.95
CA ILE A 74 -6.16 0.84 -11.94
C ILE A 74 -7.03 0.38 -10.77
N THR A 75 -6.47 0.38 -9.58
CA THR A 75 -7.22 -0.01 -8.37
C THR A 75 -7.08 1.09 -7.32
N THR A 76 -8.21 1.56 -6.79
CA THR A 76 -8.22 2.44 -5.62
C THR A 76 -8.36 1.59 -4.36
N THR A 77 -7.75 2.00 -3.25
CA THR A 77 -7.84 1.28 -1.98
C THR A 77 -7.44 2.13 -0.80
N ASN A 78 -8.06 1.87 0.33
CA ASN A 78 -7.68 2.30 1.67
C ASN A 78 -7.22 1.11 2.55
N SER A 79 -7.00 -0.06 1.96
CA SER A 79 -6.58 -1.27 2.67
C SER A 79 -5.06 -1.44 2.66
N GLY A 80 -4.45 -1.48 3.84
CA GLY A 80 -3.05 -1.87 4.00
C GLY A 80 -2.78 -3.28 3.50
N GLU A 81 -3.74 -4.19 3.62
CA GLU A 81 -3.62 -5.57 3.14
C GLU A 81 -3.47 -5.61 1.62
N LEU A 82 -4.30 -4.84 0.89
CA LEU A 82 -4.16 -4.76 -0.56
C LEU A 82 -2.83 -4.12 -0.97
N LEU A 83 -2.38 -3.08 -0.27
CA LEU A 83 -1.06 -2.47 -0.51
C LEU A 83 0.08 -3.47 -0.31
N SER A 84 -0.04 -4.40 0.64
CA SER A 84 0.97 -5.43 0.86
C SER A 84 1.11 -6.41 -0.32
N LEU A 85 0.10 -6.52 -1.17
CA LEU A 85 0.10 -7.40 -2.35
C LEU A 85 0.68 -6.72 -3.60
N ALA A 86 0.68 -5.38 -3.66
CA ALA A 86 1.16 -4.63 -4.81
C ALA A 86 2.66 -4.27 -4.67
N PRO A 87 3.47 -4.29 -5.74
CA PRO A 87 4.82 -3.73 -5.72
C PRO A 87 4.80 -2.24 -5.36
N LEU A 88 5.86 -1.75 -4.69
CA LEU A 88 5.94 -0.33 -4.31
C LEU A 88 5.98 0.59 -5.52
N GLU A 89 6.55 0.13 -6.62
CA GLU A 89 6.69 0.85 -7.88
C GLU A 89 5.34 1.09 -8.57
N ASP A 90 4.37 0.22 -8.29
CA ASP A 90 3.02 0.32 -8.85
C ASP A 90 2.11 1.25 -8.00
N LEU A 91 2.58 1.67 -6.83
CA LEU A 91 1.78 2.49 -5.93
C LEU A 91 1.79 3.96 -6.37
N CYS A 92 0.59 4.54 -6.35
CA CYS A 92 0.39 5.98 -6.49
C CYS A 92 -0.36 6.49 -5.26
N ARG A 93 0.32 7.28 -4.44
CA ARG A 93 -0.28 7.90 -3.25
C ARG A 93 -0.92 9.22 -3.61
N LEU A 94 -2.19 9.36 -3.31
CA LEU A 94 -2.93 10.61 -3.49
C LEU A 94 -3.01 11.37 -2.17
N VAL A 95 -2.59 12.62 -2.16
CA VAL A 95 -2.65 13.51 -1.01
C VAL A 95 -3.55 14.68 -1.33
N ARG A 96 -4.62 14.80 -0.55
CA ARG A 96 -5.56 15.91 -0.69
C ARG A 96 -5.13 17.08 0.20
N ASN A 97 -4.83 18.19 -0.43
CA ASN A 97 -4.63 19.48 0.22
C ASN A 97 -5.90 20.33 0.03
N THR A 98 -5.97 21.50 0.69
CA THR A 98 -7.14 22.36 0.66
C THR A 98 -7.65 22.67 -0.76
N ASN A 99 -6.75 22.90 -1.71
CA ASN A 99 -7.09 23.35 -3.06
C ASN A 99 -6.69 22.40 -4.18
N LYS A 100 -6.00 21.29 -3.88
CA LYS A 100 -5.52 20.35 -4.91
C LYS A 100 -5.33 18.95 -4.36
N VAL A 101 -5.32 18.00 -5.28
CA VAL A 101 -4.85 16.64 -5.03
C VAL A 101 -3.48 16.48 -5.69
N SER A 102 -2.50 16.04 -4.92
CA SER A 102 -1.15 15.72 -5.42
C SER A 102 -0.99 14.21 -5.50
N ALA A 103 -0.40 13.73 -6.60
CA ALA A 103 -0.10 12.33 -6.80
C ALA A 103 1.40 12.10 -6.65
N TYR A 104 1.78 11.12 -5.84
CA TYR A 104 3.16 10.75 -5.54
C TYR A 104 3.40 9.29 -5.91
N ARG A 105 4.50 9.01 -6.55
CA ARG A 105 4.92 7.66 -6.95
C ARG A 105 6.43 7.57 -7.03
N LEU A 106 6.96 6.36 -6.93
CA LEU A 106 8.36 6.09 -7.19
C LEU A 106 8.63 6.06 -8.71
N ASN A 107 9.79 6.56 -9.11
CA ASN A 107 10.36 6.35 -10.42
C ASN A 107 11.46 5.28 -10.36
N GLU A 108 11.84 4.72 -11.51
CA GLU A 108 12.76 3.58 -11.61
C GLU A 108 14.11 3.77 -10.89
N ASN A 109 14.60 5.01 -10.75
CA ASN A 109 15.92 5.31 -10.17
C ASN A 109 15.85 6.03 -8.81
N ASP A 110 14.69 6.12 -8.19
CA ASP A 110 14.54 6.85 -6.92
C ASP A 110 15.18 6.11 -5.74
N LEU A 111 15.16 4.78 -5.79
CA LEU A 111 15.74 3.88 -4.80
C LEU A 111 16.58 2.81 -5.50
N SER A 112 17.68 2.41 -4.88
CA SER A 112 18.40 1.21 -5.34
C SER A 112 17.58 -0.05 -5.09
N ALA A 113 17.90 -1.14 -5.79
CA ALA A 113 17.22 -2.43 -5.60
C ALA A 113 17.28 -2.92 -4.14
N GLU A 114 18.39 -2.66 -3.44
CA GLU A 114 18.54 -3.01 -2.03
C GLU A 114 17.65 -2.13 -1.14
N GLU A 115 17.64 -0.81 -1.36
CA GLU A 115 16.78 0.13 -0.63
C GLU A 115 15.31 -0.22 -0.83
N LEU A 116 14.91 -0.49 -2.07
CA LEU A 116 13.54 -0.89 -2.42
C LEU A 116 13.14 -2.20 -1.71
N ARG A 117 14.03 -3.19 -1.66
CA ARG A 117 13.78 -4.45 -0.95
C ARG A 117 13.59 -4.22 0.56
N LYS A 118 14.43 -3.37 1.18
CA LYS A 118 14.32 -3.01 2.60
C LYS A 118 12.99 -2.31 2.89
N ILE A 119 12.63 -1.30 2.11
CA ILE A 119 11.36 -0.57 2.27
C ILE A 119 10.17 -1.50 2.03
N SER A 120 10.22 -2.35 1.00
CA SER A 120 9.16 -3.34 0.75
C SER A 120 8.93 -4.24 1.96
N PHE A 121 9.99 -4.74 2.58
CA PHE A 121 9.86 -5.61 3.75
C PHE A 121 9.35 -4.84 4.98
N HIS A 122 9.99 -3.71 5.33
CA HIS A 122 9.71 -3.01 6.58
C HIS A 122 8.43 -2.18 6.55
N ILE A 123 8.06 -1.64 5.41
CA ILE A 123 6.88 -0.78 5.27
C ILE A 123 5.73 -1.56 4.63
N ARG A 124 5.92 -2.07 3.42
CA ARG A 124 4.81 -2.69 2.68
C ARG A 124 4.28 -3.95 3.38
N PHE A 125 5.13 -4.84 3.84
CA PHE A 125 4.69 -6.08 4.49
C PHE A 125 4.38 -5.91 5.97
N ASN A 126 5.28 -5.29 6.73
CA ASN A 126 5.13 -5.24 8.18
C ASN A 126 4.26 -4.08 8.68
N ARG A 127 4.26 -2.96 7.97
CA ARG A 127 3.56 -1.73 8.39
C ARG A 127 2.83 -1.04 7.23
N PRO A 128 1.99 -1.74 6.46
CA PRO A 128 1.39 -1.15 5.25
C PRO A 128 0.53 0.08 5.55
N SER A 129 -0.07 0.18 6.74
CA SER A 129 -0.81 1.37 7.17
C SER A 129 0.04 2.65 7.23
N ALA A 130 1.37 2.52 7.33
CA ALA A 130 2.27 3.66 7.30
C ALA A 130 2.25 4.43 5.97
N LEU A 131 1.85 3.76 4.88
CA LEU A 131 1.71 4.38 3.56
C LEU A 131 0.54 5.39 3.49
N PHE A 132 -0.42 5.30 4.40
CA PHE A 132 -1.53 6.24 4.52
C PHE A 132 -1.23 7.40 5.47
N ALA A 133 -0.17 7.29 6.28
CA ALA A 133 0.17 8.32 7.24
C ALA A 133 0.56 9.63 6.53
N ARG A 134 0.15 10.75 7.11
CA ARG A 134 0.55 12.09 6.68
C ARG A 134 2.00 12.37 7.05
N CYS A 135 2.39 11.93 8.25
CA CYS A 135 3.70 12.15 8.82
C CYS A 135 4.28 10.88 9.44
N TRP A 136 5.57 10.67 9.27
CA TRP A 136 6.33 9.64 9.95
C TRP A 136 7.17 10.25 11.08
N LEU A 137 7.04 9.72 12.28
CA LEU A 137 8.00 9.91 13.36
C LEU A 137 8.98 8.75 13.32
N LEU A 138 10.18 9.00 12.83
CA LEU A 138 11.24 8.01 12.69
C LEU A 138 12.06 7.94 13.96
N VAL A 139 12.14 6.76 14.56
CA VAL A 139 12.83 6.48 15.82
C VAL A 139 13.86 5.37 15.63
N GLU A 140 14.81 5.21 16.56
CA GLU A 140 15.91 4.25 16.39
C GLU A 140 15.41 2.81 16.44
N GLY A 141 14.62 2.44 17.44
CA GLY A 141 14.20 1.07 17.68
C GLY A 141 12.74 0.90 18.06
N GLU A 142 12.37 -0.33 18.37
CA GLU A 142 10.99 -0.69 18.72
C GLU A 142 10.59 -0.15 20.12
N THR A 143 11.54 0.02 21.03
CA THR A 143 11.30 0.57 22.37
C THR A 143 10.75 1.99 22.28
N GLU A 144 11.34 2.81 21.42
CA GLU A 144 10.89 4.19 21.18
C GLU A 144 9.49 4.22 20.56
N ILE A 145 9.14 3.25 19.74
CA ILE A 145 7.76 3.14 19.20
C ILE A 145 6.76 3.00 20.35
N TRP A 146 7.02 2.07 21.28
CA TRP A 146 6.16 1.85 22.44
C TRP A 146 6.10 3.10 23.31
N LEU A 147 7.24 3.69 23.60
CA LEU A 147 7.37 4.86 24.47
C LEU A 147 6.63 6.05 23.89
N MET A 148 6.80 6.35 22.61
CA MET A 148 6.14 7.48 21.94
C MET A 148 4.62 7.30 21.90
N ASN A 149 4.15 6.10 21.58
CA ASN A 149 2.71 5.83 21.59
C ASN A 149 2.11 5.94 23.00
N GLU A 150 2.83 5.49 24.04
CA GLU A 150 2.35 5.61 25.41
C GLU A 150 2.37 7.07 25.88
N PHE A 151 3.40 7.85 25.58
CA PHE A 151 3.44 9.28 25.89
C PHE A 151 2.30 10.04 25.19
N SER A 152 2.07 9.76 23.93
CA SER A 152 0.96 10.33 23.18
C SER A 152 -0.36 10.07 23.89
N ARG A 153 -0.61 8.82 24.30
CA ARG A 153 -1.81 8.41 25.02
C ARG A 153 -1.96 9.09 26.37
N GLN A 154 -0.89 9.23 27.13
CA GLN A 154 -0.87 9.92 28.43
C GLN A 154 -1.17 11.43 28.29
N CYS A 155 -0.80 12.00 27.16
CA CYS A 155 -1.13 13.39 26.83
C CYS A 155 -2.54 13.57 26.21
N ASN A 156 -3.35 12.50 26.16
CA ASN A 156 -4.64 12.47 25.44
C ASN A 156 -4.52 12.80 23.94
N TYR A 157 -3.37 12.49 23.36
CA TYR A 157 -3.08 12.60 21.94
C TYR A 157 -3.01 11.21 21.33
N TYR A 158 -3.57 11.02 20.16
CA TYR A 158 -3.52 9.73 19.46
C TYR A 158 -2.88 9.96 18.10
N PHE A 159 -1.67 9.47 17.91
CA PHE A 159 -0.90 9.66 16.68
C PHE A 159 -1.68 9.22 15.44
N GLU A 160 -2.44 8.12 15.53
CA GLU A 160 -3.23 7.60 14.43
C GLU A 160 -4.31 8.61 13.99
N THR A 161 -4.95 9.31 14.91
CA THR A 161 -5.99 10.31 14.58
C THR A 161 -5.42 11.56 13.93
N GLU A 162 -4.15 11.86 14.23
CA GLU A 162 -3.41 12.97 13.62
C GLU A 162 -2.72 12.57 12.31
N GLY A 163 -2.87 11.30 11.89
CA GLY A 163 -2.21 10.79 10.69
C GLY A 163 -0.70 10.63 10.85
N ILE A 164 -0.22 10.44 12.09
CA ILE A 164 1.19 10.23 12.40
C ILE A 164 1.44 8.73 12.59
N LYS A 165 2.55 8.22 12.05
CA LYS A 165 2.99 6.85 12.29
C LYS A 165 4.42 6.84 12.82
N VAL A 166 4.60 6.19 13.97
CA VAL A 166 5.94 5.98 14.55
C VAL A 166 6.58 4.76 13.89
N ILE A 167 7.80 4.89 13.39
CA ILE A 167 8.49 3.84 12.61
C ILE A 167 9.95 3.76 13.07
N ALA A 168 10.39 2.55 13.45
CA ALA A 168 11.80 2.30 13.75
C ALA A 168 12.60 2.16 12.45
N PHE A 169 13.79 2.77 12.42
CA PHE A 169 14.69 2.70 11.28
C PHE A 169 15.90 1.77 11.46
N ALA A 170 16.07 1.14 12.62
CA ALA A 170 17.21 0.26 12.90
C ALA A 170 17.41 -0.84 11.84
N GLN A 171 16.33 -1.43 11.35
CA GLN A 171 16.40 -2.56 10.42
C GLN A 171 16.45 -2.14 8.94
N SER A 172 15.78 -1.06 8.57
CA SER A 172 15.73 -0.57 7.18
C SER A 172 16.84 0.42 6.85
N GLY A 173 17.39 1.06 7.86
CA GLY A 173 18.24 2.22 7.73
C GLY A 173 17.46 3.53 7.56
N LEU A 174 18.00 4.62 8.09
CA LEU A 174 17.34 5.93 8.05
C LEU A 174 17.25 6.48 6.61
N LYS A 175 18.34 6.45 5.84
CA LYS A 175 18.41 7.02 4.47
C LYS A 175 17.34 6.48 3.51
N PRO A 176 17.12 5.16 3.39
CA PRO A 176 16.06 4.65 2.51
C PRO A 176 14.67 5.16 2.88
N LEU A 177 14.38 5.26 4.19
CA LEU A 177 13.08 5.77 4.67
C LEU A 177 12.89 7.25 4.31
N LEU A 178 13.91 8.09 4.51
CA LEU A 178 13.85 9.51 4.16
C LEU A 178 13.65 9.72 2.65
N LYS A 179 14.41 9.01 1.83
CA LYS A 179 14.24 9.03 0.37
C LYS A 179 12.83 8.66 -0.05
N PHE A 180 12.34 7.54 0.49
CA PHE A 180 11.00 7.04 0.19
C PHE A 180 9.92 8.02 0.65
N ALA A 181 9.99 8.52 1.89
CA ALA A 181 9.02 9.47 2.44
C ALA A 181 8.93 10.74 1.57
N ASN A 182 10.07 11.32 1.20
CA ASN A 182 10.13 12.49 0.33
C ASN A 182 9.47 12.23 -1.04
N LYS A 183 9.75 11.06 -1.66
CA LYS A 183 9.17 10.69 -2.96
C LYS A 183 7.67 10.43 -2.88
N MET A 184 7.19 9.89 -1.76
CA MET A 184 5.79 9.61 -1.55
C MET A 184 5.02 10.79 -0.91
N GLY A 185 5.65 11.94 -0.73
CA GLY A 185 5.02 13.12 -0.15
C GLY A 185 4.55 12.89 1.29
N ILE A 186 5.34 12.14 2.07
CA ILE A 186 5.10 11.89 3.49
C ILE A 186 6.03 12.82 4.26
N GLU A 187 5.47 13.65 5.13
CA GLU A 187 6.25 14.45 6.08
C GLU A 187 6.96 13.53 7.06
N TRP A 188 8.10 13.96 7.57
CA TRP A 188 8.82 13.14 8.53
C TRP A 188 9.57 13.98 9.56
N HIS A 189 9.71 13.41 10.74
CA HIS A 189 10.57 13.89 11.81
C HIS A 189 11.43 12.73 12.30
N VAL A 190 12.63 13.02 12.74
CA VAL A 190 13.57 12.01 13.27
C VAL A 190 13.82 12.33 14.74
N LEU A 191 13.62 11.34 15.59
CA LEU A 191 13.97 11.38 17.00
C LEU A 191 15.10 10.38 17.25
N THR A 192 16.21 10.86 17.77
CA THR A 192 17.39 10.06 18.05
C THR A 192 17.88 10.28 19.48
N ASP A 193 18.64 9.34 19.99
CA ASP A 193 19.33 9.49 21.24
C ASP A 193 20.42 10.59 21.16
N GLY A 194 20.82 11.13 22.32
CA GLY A 194 21.86 12.16 22.40
C GLY A 194 23.28 11.62 22.26
N ASP A 195 23.48 10.36 21.94
CA ASP A 195 24.73 9.69 21.78
C ASP A 195 25.46 10.01 20.45
N GLU A 196 26.60 9.38 20.19
CA GLU A 196 27.38 9.59 18.97
C GLU A 196 26.62 9.06 17.71
N ALA A 197 25.94 7.94 17.85
CA ALA A 197 25.17 7.37 16.75
C ALA A 197 23.98 8.27 16.40
N GLY A 198 23.22 8.73 17.39
CA GLY A 198 22.12 9.65 17.24
C GLY A 198 22.52 10.96 16.56
N ARG A 199 23.69 11.53 16.93
CA ARG A 199 24.22 12.72 16.24
C ARG A 199 24.51 12.47 14.75
N LYS A 200 25.00 11.27 14.38
CA LYS A 200 25.21 10.90 12.97
C LYS A 200 23.89 10.76 12.22
N TYR A 201 22.85 10.22 12.86
CA TYR A 201 21.52 10.15 12.27
C TYR A 201 20.91 11.54 12.08
N ALA A 202 21.00 12.41 13.09
CA ALA A 202 20.54 13.80 12.98
C ALA A 202 21.26 14.55 11.84
N ALA A 203 22.57 14.41 11.74
CA ALA A 203 23.36 14.98 10.64
C ALA A 203 22.92 14.40 9.28
N THR A 204 22.58 13.11 9.23
CA THR A 204 22.05 12.49 8.00
C THR A 204 20.71 13.11 7.61
N ALA A 205 19.80 13.30 8.58
CA ALA A 205 18.47 13.87 8.32
C ALA A 205 18.53 15.30 7.78
N THR A 206 19.49 16.11 8.20
CA THR A 206 19.65 17.50 7.72
C THR A 206 20.01 17.61 6.23
N HIS A 207 20.44 16.53 5.59
CA HIS A 207 20.75 16.50 4.15
C HIS A 207 19.54 16.14 3.26
N TYR A 208 18.39 15.79 3.85
CA TYR A 208 17.18 15.39 3.15
C TYR A 208 16.04 16.39 3.34
#